data_a6f3b8588109aebf8e554aa56659d79c
#
_entry.id   a6f3b8588109aebf8e554aa56659d79c
#
_cell.length_a   1.000
_cell.length_b   1.000
_cell.length_c   1.000
_cell.angle_alpha   90.00
_cell.angle_beta   90.00
_cell.angle_gamma   90.00
#
_symmetry.space_group_name_H-M   'P 1'
#
loop_
_entity.id
_entity.type
_entity.pdbx_description
1 polymer ?
#
loop_
_entity_poly.entity_id
_entity_poly.type
_entity_poly.pdbx_seq_one_letter_code
_entity_poly.pdbx_strand_id
1 'polypeptide(L)'
;LESFKLASQMIDSWENSDQEKCGIVTFELAQTLSQNGSVSRGVCQKSQENTLSDITETHGLAQDGEKILDENAKEFSETTPVSMNMWCMSASMLAHYESAFIKFLSANLHVPKSEFYIPSVIDDLIKNEKISCDIIESPCKWFGVTYKEDKQDVIDALQEAVKQKIYPPSLHI
;
A
#
# COMPACT_ATOMS: atom_id res chain seq x y z
N LEU A 1 9.65 1.32 -11.00
CA LEU A 1 9.16 1.03 -12.35
C LEU A 1 8.49 -0.33 -12.43
N GLU A 2 9.10 -1.37 -11.83
CA GLU A 2 8.55 -2.74 -11.87
C GLU A 2 7.17 -2.84 -11.21
N SER A 3 6.95 -2.21 -10.06
CA SER A 3 5.64 -2.17 -9.39
C SER A 3 4.52 -1.62 -10.28
N PHE A 4 4.82 -0.63 -11.15
CA PHE A 4 3.85 -0.11 -12.13
C PHE A 4 3.58 -1.09 -13.26
N LYS A 5 4.58 -1.90 -13.66
CA LYS A 5 4.36 -2.98 -14.64
C LYS A 5 3.46 -4.06 -14.06
N LEU A 6 3.69 -4.44 -12.79
CA LEU A 6 2.84 -5.39 -12.09
C LEU A 6 1.39 -4.89 -12.00
N ALA A 7 1.21 -3.61 -11.66
CA ALA A 7 -0.11 -2.97 -11.65
C ALA A 7 -0.77 -3.00 -13.04
N SER A 8 -0.03 -2.68 -14.11
CA SER A 8 -0.54 -2.76 -15.49
C SER A 8 -0.95 -4.17 -15.86
N GLN A 9 -0.11 -5.17 -15.58
CA GLN A 9 -0.43 -6.58 -15.85
C GLN A 9 -1.68 -7.05 -15.10
N MET A 10 -1.86 -6.60 -13.85
CA MET A 10 -3.07 -6.88 -13.08
C MET A 10 -4.31 -6.29 -13.78
N ILE A 11 -4.25 -5.02 -14.18
CA ILE A 11 -5.35 -4.35 -14.87
C ILE A 11 -5.65 -5.03 -16.21
N ASP A 12 -4.62 -5.36 -16.98
CA ASP A 12 -4.76 -6.04 -18.28
C ASP A 12 -5.43 -7.42 -18.12
N SER A 13 -5.20 -8.12 -16.99
CA SER A 13 -5.85 -9.41 -16.70
C SER A 13 -7.37 -9.28 -16.45
N TRP A 14 -7.85 -8.07 -16.16
CA TRP A 14 -9.27 -7.78 -15.93
C TRP A 14 -10.03 -7.39 -17.21
N GLU A 15 -9.33 -7.24 -18.33
CA GLU A 15 -9.99 -6.91 -19.61
C GLU A 15 -11.12 -7.89 -19.91
N ASN A 16 -12.24 -7.35 -20.38
CA ASN A 16 -13.49 -8.07 -20.65
C ASN A 16 -14.26 -8.60 -19.43
N SER A 17 -14.01 -8.09 -18.23
CA SER A 17 -14.82 -8.39 -17.04
C SER A 17 -15.79 -7.24 -16.75
N ASP A 18 -17.10 -7.55 -16.75
CA ASP A 18 -18.14 -6.60 -16.28
C ASP A 18 -18.21 -6.52 -14.74
N GLN A 19 -17.39 -7.29 -14.04
CA GLN A 19 -17.37 -7.31 -12.58
C GLN A 19 -16.54 -6.16 -12.03
N GLU A 20 -16.90 -5.71 -10.84
CA GLU A 20 -16.07 -4.80 -10.06
C GLU A 20 -14.76 -5.46 -9.68
N LYS A 21 -13.65 -4.78 -9.99
CA LYS A 21 -12.30 -5.28 -9.77
C LYS A 21 -11.53 -4.38 -8.85
N CYS A 22 -10.81 -5.01 -7.94
CA CYS A 22 -9.89 -4.37 -7.02
C CYS A 22 -8.61 -5.20 -6.93
N GLY A 23 -7.49 -4.53 -6.79
CA GLY A 23 -6.21 -5.17 -6.55
C GLY A 23 -5.23 -4.24 -5.87
N ILE A 24 -4.26 -4.82 -5.21
CA ILE A 24 -3.22 -4.10 -4.50
C ILE A 24 -1.84 -4.63 -4.89
N VAL A 25 -0.92 -3.72 -5.13
CA VAL A 25 0.51 -4.04 -5.18
C VAL A 25 1.11 -3.79 -3.80
N THR A 26 1.53 -4.86 -3.14
CA THR A 26 2.15 -4.81 -1.81
C THR A 26 3.66 -4.82 -1.90
N PHE A 27 4.31 -4.45 -0.81
CA PHE A 27 5.75 -4.44 -0.64
C PHE A 27 6.11 -5.24 0.61
N GLU A 28 7.30 -5.79 0.66
CA GLU A 28 7.82 -6.40 1.89
C GLU A 28 8.03 -5.33 2.96
N LEU A 29 7.62 -5.61 4.18
CA LEU A 29 7.69 -4.67 5.31
C LEU A 29 9.11 -4.10 5.48
N ALA A 30 10.14 -4.96 5.47
CA ALA A 30 11.53 -4.53 5.59
C ALA A 30 11.97 -3.51 4.53
N GLN A 31 11.35 -3.54 3.33
CA GLN A 31 11.65 -2.62 2.24
C GLN A 31 10.94 -1.28 2.34
N THR A 32 10.13 -1.08 3.39
CA THR A 32 9.31 0.13 3.60
C THR A 32 9.61 0.86 4.91
N LEU A 33 10.54 0.35 5.72
CA LEU A 33 10.94 0.97 6.97
C LEU A 33 11.79 2.24 6.73
N SER A 34 11.77 3.14 7.70
CA SER A 34 12.71 4.27 7.78
C SER A 34 13.78 3.98 8.83
N GLN A 35 15.01 4.41 8.57
CA GLN A 35 16.08 4.35 9.56
C GLN A 35 15.99 5.51 10.58
N ASN A 36 15.13 6.49 10.30
CA ASN A 36 15.02 7.73 11.07
C ASN A 36 13.89 7.70 12.10
N GLY A 37 13.11 6.61 12.14
CA GLY A 37 12.04 6.43 13.12
C GLY A 37 11.03 5.38 12.74
N SER A 38 10.02 5.21 13.58
CA SER A 38 8.93 4.26 13.31
C SER A 38 7.99 4.76 12.23
N VAL A 39 7.32 3.82 11.57
CA VAL A 39 6.37 4.09 10.48
C VAL A 39 5.04 3.39 10.75
N SER A 40 3.98 3.83 10.07
CA SER A 40 2.68 3.13 10.04
C SER A 40 2.48 2.49 8.67
N ARG A 41 1.93 1.27 8.65
CA ARG A 41 1.67 0.51 7.42
C ARG A 41 0.37 -0.29 7.52
N GLY A 42 -0.36 -0.38 6.43
CA GLY A 42 -1.44 -1.34 6.30
C GLY A 42 -0.87 -2.74 6.10
N VAL A 43 -0.81 -3.53 7.16
CA VAL A 43 -0.36 -4.94 7.10
C VAL A 43 -1.44 -5.77 6.41
N CYS A 44 -1.07 -6.45 5.33
CA CYS A 44 -1.95 -7.22 4.49
C CYS A 44 -1.90 -8.71 4.84
N GLN A 45 -3.06 -9.37 4.88
CA GLN A 45 -3.16 -10.81 4.97
C GLN A 45 -3.69 -11.39 3.66
N LYS A 46 -3.11 -12.52 3.26
CA LYS A 46 -3.50 -13.23 2.03
C LYS A 46 -4.37 -14.43 2.34
N SER A 47 -5.38 -14.64 1.52
CA SER A 47 -6.14 -15.88 1.49
C SER A 47 -5.34 -17.01 0.84
N GLN A 48 -5.87 -18.23 0.91
CA GLN A 48 -5.30 -19.37 0.17
C GLN A 48 -5.38 -19.20 -1.36
N GLU A 49 -6.31 -18.37 -1.84
CA GLU A 49 -6.51 -18.06 -3.26
C GLU A 49 -5.67 -16.89 -3.75
N ASN A 50 -4.72 -16.42 -2.93
CA ASN A 50 -3.84 -15.29 -3.22
C ASN A 50 -4.61 -13.96 -3.44
N THR A 51 -5.71 -13.78 -2.71
CA THR A 51 -6.45 -12.52 -2.62
C THR A 51 -6.23 -11.86 -1.27
N LEU A 52 -6.49 -10.56 -1.16
CA LEU A 52 -6.45 -9.83 0.10
C LEU A 52 -7.63 -10.29 0.98
N SER A 53 -7.35 -10.81 2.18
CA SER A 53 -8.36 -11.23 3.14
C SER A 53 -8.57 -10.24 4.28
N ASP A 54 -7.54 -9.47 4.63
CA ASP A 54 -7.58 -8.44 5.68
C ASP A 54 -6.49 -7.42 5.45
N ILE A 55 -6.74 -6.19 5.88
CA ILE A 55 -5.73 -5.13 5.93
C ILE A 55 -5.89 -4.34 7.23
N THR A 56 -4.84 -4.39 8.05
CA THR A 56 -4.84 -3.73 9.37
C THR A 56 -3.78 -2.63 9.41
N GLU A 57 -4.22 -1.38 9.68
CA GLU A 57 -3.28 -0.29 9.93
C GLU A 57 -2.51 -0.56 11.22
N THR A 58 -1.19 -0.65 11.10
CA THR A 58 -0.27 -1.01 12.18
C THR A 58 0.71 0.14 12.40
N HIS A 59 0.75 0.64 13.62
CA HIS A 59 1.55 1.80 14.01
C HIS A 59 2.84 1.40 14.72
N GLY A 60 3.81 2.32 14.71
CA GLY A 60 5.04 2.15 15.48
C GLY A 60 6.01 1.10 14.92
N LEU A 61 5.84 0.67 13.68
CA LEU A 61 6.71 -0.33 13.05
C LEU A 61 8.13 0.20 12.90
N ALA A 62 9.08 -0.50 13.51
CA ALA A 62 10.49 -0.15 13.48
C ALA A 62 11.38 -1.40 13.56
N GLN A 63 12.59 -1.28 13.04
CA GLN A 63 13.63 -2.28 13.23
C GLN A 63 14.19 -2.18 14.66
N ASP A 64 14.20 -3.30 15.38
CA ASP A 64 14.83 -3.46 16.69
C ASP A 64 15.77 -4.68 16.67
N GLY A 65 17.05 -4.44 16.43
CA GLY A 65 18.03 -5.49 16.17
C GLY A 65 17.68 -6.28 14.90
N GLU A 66 17.48 -7.59 15.04
CA GLU A 66 17.09 -8.48 13.94
C GLU A 66 15.56 -8.61 13.76
N LYS A 67 14.76 -7.89 14.56
CA LYS A 67 13.31 -7.99 14.57
C LYS A 67 12.66 -6.71 14.10
N ILE A 68 11.48 -6.86 13.51
CA ILE A 68 10.57 -5.73 13.25
C ILE A 68 9.43 -5.82 14.24
N LEU A 69 9.25 -4.78 15.03
CA LEU A 69 8.23 -4.70 16.07
C LEU A 69 7.28 -3.53 15.79
N ASP A 70 6.03 -3.65 16.25
CA ASP A 70 5.09 -2.53 16.34
C ASP A 70 5.17 -1.86 17.74
N GLU A 71 4.34 -0.84 17.94
CA GLU A 71 4.25 -0.11 19.23
C GLU A 71 3.81 -0.99 20.42
N ASN A 72 3.22 -2.17 20.17
CA ASN A 72 2.78 -3.14 21.16
C ASN A 72 3.77 -4.30 21.33
N ALA A 73 4.97 -4.19 20.77
CA ALA A 73 6.01 -5.22 20.75
C ALA A 73 5.59 -6.52 20.04
N LYS A 74 4.61 -6.47 19.13
CA LYS A 74 4.29 -7.58 18.24
C LYS A 74 5.34 -7.69 17.15
N GLU A 75 5.86 -8.90 16.95
CA GLU A 75 6.88 -9.19 15.94
C GLU A 75 6.27 -9.48 14.57
N PHE A 76 6.93 -8.96 13.53
CA PHE A 76 6.57 -9.16 12.13
C PHE A 76 7.77 -9.72 11.34
N SER A 77 7.47 -10.54 10.33
CA SER A 77 8.48 -10.99 9.37
C SER A 77 8.91 -9.84 8.46
N GLU A 78 10.17 -9.84 8.04
CA GLU A 78 10.70 -8.93 7.01
C GLU A 78 9.88 -8.97 5.72
N THR A 79 9.40 -10.15 5.34
CA THR A 79 8.61 -10.40 4.13
C THR A 79 7.11 -10.18 4.32
N THR A 80 6.66 -9.69 5.49
CA THR A 80 5.24 -9.37 5.71
C THR A 80 4.75 -8.39 4.63
N PRO A 81 3.70 -8.72 3.86
CA PRO A 81 3.20 -7.84 2.83
C PRO A 81 2.50 -6.63 3.44
N VAL A 82 2.86 -5.43 2.98
CA VAL A 82 2.26 -4.18 3.44
C VAL A 82 1.78 -3.32 2.28
N SER A 83 0.73 -2.57 2.54
CA SER A 83 0.20 -1.55 1.64
C SER A 83 1.06 -0.29 1.70
N MET A 84 1.39 0.21 0.51
CA MET A 84 1.91 1.56 0.30
C MET A 84 0.92 2.38 -0.54
N ASN A 85 -0.38 2.07 -0.42
CA ASN A 85 -1.49 2.69 -1.15
C ASN A 85 -1.36 2.62 -2.69
N MET A 86 -0.77 1.55 -3.20
CA MET A 86 -0.72 1.28 -4.65
C MET A 86 -1.86 0.35 -5.05
N TRP A 87 -3.03 0.96 -5.29
CA TRP A 87 -4.27 0.26 -5.62
C TRP A 87 -4.58 0.31 -7.11
N CYS A 88 -5.12 -0.78 -7.63
CA CYS A 88 -5.73 -0.90 -8.94
C CYS A 88 -7.23 -1.12 -8.75
N MET A 89 -8.07 -0.36 -9.45
CA MET A 89 -9.52 -0.41 -9.25
C MET A 89 -10.25 -0.17 -10.56
N SER A 90 -11.37 -0.86 -10.75
CA SER A 90 -12.34 -0.49 -11.78
C SER A 90 -13.03 0.82 -11.43
N ALA A 91 -13.47 1.58 -12.43
CA ALA A 91 -14.13 2.87 -12.21
C ALA A 91 -15.38 2.77 -11.33
N SER A 92 -16.09 1.64 -11.36
CA SER A 92 -17.26 1.38 -10.53
C SER A 92 -16.97 1.46 -9.02
N MET A 93 -15.74 1.16 -8.59
CA MET A 93 -15.33 1.27 -7.20
C MET A 93 -15.46 2.68 -6.62
N LEU A 94 -15.43 3.72 -7.46
CA LEU A 94 -15.58 5.11 -7.03
C LEU A 94 -16.92 5.37 -6.33
N ALA A 95 -18.00 4.67 -6.73
CA ALA A 95 -19.31 4.79 -6.09
C ALA A 95 -19.30 4.29 -4.63
N HIS A 96 -18.52 3.25 -4.34
CA HIS A 96 -18.34 2.75 -2.97
C HIS A 96 -17.60 3.76 -2.11
N TYR A 97 -16.54 4.37 -2.65
CA TYR A 97 -15.79 5.42 -1.95
C TYR A 97 -16.65 6.66 -1.68
N GLU A 98 -17.42 7.13 -2.66
CA GLU A 98 -18.34 8.25 -2.46
C GLU A 98 -19.34 7.98 -1.35
N SER A 99 -19.99 6.80 -1.39
CA SER A 99 -20.97 6.40 -0.38
C SER A 99 -20.35 6.27 1.03
N ALA A 100 -19.16 5.70 1.12
CA ALA A 100 -18.44 5.56 2.39
C ALA A 100 -17.97 6.91 2.92
N PHE A 101 -17.50 7.81 2.05
CA PHE A 101 -17.05 9.15 2.41
C PHE A 101 -18.19 10.02 2.93
N ILE A 102 -19.37 9.97 2.31
CA ILE A 102 -20.56 10.68 2.81
C ILE A 102 -20.92 10.21 4.22
N LYS A 103 -20.90 8.90 4.49
CA LYS A 103 -21.15 8.35 5.83
C LYS A 103 -20.07 8.81 6.83
N PHE A 104 -18.79 8.76 6.42
CA PHE A 104 -17.68 9.22 7.25
C PHE A 104 -17.84 10.70 7.63
N LEU A 105 -18.14 11.58 6.67
CA LEU A 105 -18.38 13.00 6.92
C LEU A 105 -19.53 13.21 7.89
N SER A 106 -20.64 12.52 7.71
CA SER A 106 -21.82 12.63 8.61
C SER A 106 -21.47 12.30 10.07
N ALA A 107 -20.56 11.36 10.29
CA ALA A 107 -20.16 10.92 11.63
C ALA A 107 -19.00 11.74 12.21
N ASN A 108 -18.10 12.27 11.38
CA ASN A 108 -16.80 12.78 11.82
C ASN A 108 -16.54 14.26 11.49
N LEU A 109 -17.50 14.98 10.92
CA LEU A 109 -17.32 16.37 10.48
C LEU A 109 -16.79 17.29 11.60
N HIS A 110 -17.13 16.99 12.85
CA HIS A 110 -16.74 17.78 14.03
C HIS A 110 -15.65 17.11 14.88
N VAL A 111 -15.08 15.99 14.40
CA VAL A 111 -14.02 15.27 15.10
C VAL A 111 -12.67 15.79 14.60
N PRO A 112 -11.88 16.51 15.42
CA PRO A 112 -10.58 17.01 15.00
C PRO A 112 -9.63 15.87 14.60
N LYS A 113 -8.88 16.05 13.50
CA LYS A 113 -7.89 15.09 13.01
C LYS A 113 -8.45 13.73 12.60
N SER A 114 -9.78 13.62 12.36
CA SER A 114 -10.32 12.40 11.76
C SER A 114 -9.84 12.28 10.32
N GLU A 115 -9.48 11.06 9.92
CA GLU A 115 -8.97 10.75 8.58
C GLU A 115 -9.81 9.66 7.95
N PHE A 116 -10.10 9.81 6.66
CA PHE A 116 -10.80 8.81 5.86
C PHE A 116 -9.76 7.94 5.15
N TYR A 117 -9.60 6.71 5.59
CA TYR A 117 -8.59 5.79 5.05
C TYR A 117 -9.13 5.04 3.83
N ILE A 118 -8.38 5.09 2.72
CA ILE A 118 -8.69 4.33 1.50
C ILE A 118 -8.82 2.82 1.79
N PRO A 119 -7.88 2.18 2.54
CA PRO A 119 -7.96 0.75 2.81
C PRO A 119 -9.21 0.31 3.55
N SER A 120 -9.78 1.13 4.42
CA SER A 120 -10.95 0.74 5.23
C SER A 120 -12.19 0.47 4.39
N VAL A 121 -12.35 1.17 3.26
CA VAL A 121 -13.48 0.92 2.34
C VAL A 121 -13.34 -0.45 1.68
N ILE A 122 -12.14 -0.80 1.25
CA ILE A 122 -11.86 -2.10 0.63
C ILE A 122 -12.03 -3.22 1.63
N ASP A 123 -11.50 -3.05 2.84
CA ASP A 123 -11.63 -4.02 3.92
C ASP A 123 -13.11 -4.30 4.26
N ASP A 124 -13.93 -3.25 4.38
CA ASP A 124 -15.37 -3.39 4.59
C ASP A 124 -16.07 -4.14 3.44
N LEU A 125 -15.68 -3.87 2.20
CA LEU A 125 -16.26 -4.55 1.03
C LEU A 125 -15.84 -6.02 0.96
N ILE A 126 -14.61 -6.37 1.30
CA ILE A 126 -14.12 -7.75 1.39
C ILE A 126 -14.85 -8.50 2.50
N LYS A 127 -14.90 -7.95 3.72
CA LYS A 127 -15.56 -8.56 4.87
C LYS A 127 -17.07 -8.79 4.67
N ASN A 128 -17.71 -7.98 3.82
CA ASN A 128 -19.12 -8.14 3.43
C ASN A 128 -19.29 -8.96 2.14
N GLU A 129 -18.24 -9.64 1.65
CA GLU A 129 -18.25 -10.50 0.45
C GLU A 129 -18.76 -9.80 -0.82
N LYS A 130 -18.56 -8.47 -0.91
CA LYS A 130 -19.01 -7.67 -2.06
C LYS A 130 -18.01 -7.65 -3.19
N ILE A 131 -16.72 -7.71 -2.85
CA ILE A 131 -15.63 -7.73 -3.83
C ILE A 131 -14.57 -8.77 -3.43
N SER A 132 -13.82 -9.23 -4.43
CA SER A 132 -12.51 -9.87 -4.24
C SER A 132 -11.43 -8.87 -4.62
N CYS A 133 -10.34 -8.83 -3.87
CA CYS A 133 -9.21 -7.95 -4.13
C CYS A 133 -7.96 -8.77 -4.42
N ASP A 134 -7.45 -8.68 -5.64
CA ASP A 134 -6.22 -9.38 -6.04
C ASP A 134 -5.02 -8.78 -5.30
N ILE A 135 -4.03 -9.60 -4.96
CA ILE A 135 -2.80 -9.16 -4.32
C ILE A 135 -1.59 -9.57 -5.14
N ILE A 136 -0.71 -8.61 -5.46
CA ILE A 136 0.57 -8.84 -6.12
C ILE A 136 1.68 -8.27 -5.26
N GLU A 137 2.70 -9.08 -4.97
CA GLU A 137 3.88 -8.65 -4.22
C GLU A 137 4.91 -8.04 -5.17
N SER A 138 5.33 -6.82 -4.87
CA SER A 138 6.41 -6.15 -5.58
C SER A 138 7.76 -6.52 -4.97
N PRO A 139 8.74 -6.93 -5.78
CA PRO A 139 10.10 -7.19 -5.32
C PRO A 139 10.91 -5.89 -5.11
N CYS A 140 10.28 -4.72 -5.33
CA CYS A 140 10.98 -3.45 -5.30
C CYS A 140 11.09 -2.90 -3.89
N LYS A 141 12.21 -2.24 -3.61
CA LYS A 141 12.29 -1.32 -2.47
C LYS A 141 11.37 -0.13 -2.72
N TRP A 142 10.61 0.23 -1.71
CA TRP A 142 9.81 1.46 -1.70
C TRP A 142 10.67 2.60 -1.16
N PHE A 143 10.54 3.78 -1.75
CA PHE A 143 11.22 5.00 -1.32
C PHE A 143 10.19 6.08 -1.03
N GLY A 144 10.27 6.66 0.16
CA GLY A 144 9.41 7.76 0.57
C GLY A 144 10.11 8.67 1.58
N VAL A 145 9.56 9.86 1.78
CA VAL A 145 10.04 10.84 2.74
C VAL A 145 9.03 10.91 3.87
N THR A 146 9.21 10.10 4.90
CA THR A 146 8.42 10.16 6.14
C THR A 146 9.04 11.17 7.10
N TYR A 147 10.35 11.14 7.22
CA TYR A 147 11.17 12.06 7.97
C TYR A 147 11.97 12.96 7.04
N LYS A 148 12.34 14.15 7.49
CA LYS A 148 13.14 15.09 6.68
C LYS A 148 14.48 14.49 6.26
N GLU A 149 15.04 13.66 7.10
CA GLU A 149 16.30 12.96 6.92
C GLU A 149 16.24 11.92 5.80
N ASP A 150 15.08 11.28 5.58
CA ASP A 150 14.88 10.30 4.49
C ASP A 150 15.12 10.90 3.10
N LYS A 151 15.05 12.23 2.97
CA LYS A 151 15.17 12.91 1.67
C LYS A 151 16.48 12.61 0.96
N GLN A 152 17.59 12.55 1.70
CA GLN A 152 18.88 12.28 1.09
C GLN A 152 18.96 10.84 0.58
N ASP A 153 18.46 9.88 1.36
CA ASP A 153 18.42 8.47 0.98
C ASP A 153 17.61 8.25 -0.30
N VAL A 154 16.48 8.97 -0.44
CA VAL A 154 15.66 8.92 -1.67
C VAL A 154 16.41 9.51 -2.86
N ILE A 155 17.11 10.62 -2.69
CA ILE A 155 17.93 11.24 -3.76
C ILE A 155 19.00 10.26 -4.23
N ASP A 156 19.75 9.67 -3.29
CA ASP A 156 20.83 8.75 -3.58
C ASP A 156 20.32 7.47 -4.29
N ALA A 157 19.19 6.94 -3.83
CA ALA A 157 18.55 5.78 -4.45
C ALA A 157 18.09 6.07 -5.89
N LEU A 158 17.50 7.24 -6.15
CA LEU A 158 17.08 7.64 -7.50
C LEU A 158 18.30 7.87 -8.42
N GLN A 159 19.37 8.48 -7.91
CA GLN A 159 20.61 8.64 -8.68
C GLN A 159 21.22 7.29 -9.05
N GLU A 160 21.22 6.34 -8.12
CA GLU A 160 21.71 4.99 -8.38
C GLU A 160 20.84 4.27 -9.42
N ALA A 161 19.52 4.40 -9.34
CA ALA A 161 18.60 3.85 -10.34
C ALA A 161 18.83 4.43 -11.75
N VAL A 162 19.19 5.71 -11.85
CA VAL A 162 19.58 6.33 -13.13
C VAL A 162 20.92 5.77 -13.64
N LYS A 163 21.92 5.61 -12.77
CA LYS A 163 23.21 4.99 -13.14
C LYS A 163 23.03 3.57 -13.65
N GLN A 164 22.14 2.80 -13.01
CA GLN A 164 21.80 1.44 -13.41
C GLN A 164 20.87 1.37 -14.62
N LYS A 165 20.49 2.52 -15.22
CA LYS A 165 19.57 2.64 -16.36
C LYS A 165 18.16 2.08 -16.10
N ILE A 166 17.75 1.99 -14.85
CA ILE A 166 16.38 1.66 -14.46
C ILE A 166 15.45 2.84 -14.76
N TYR A 167 15.93 4.06 -14.52
CA TYR A 167 15.29 5.31 -14.90
C TYR A 167 16.09 6.09 -15.94
N PRO A 168 15.44 6.84 -16.82
CA PRO A 168 16.14 7.75 -17.73
C PRO A 168 16.76 8.92 -16.96
N PRO A 169 17.84 9.55 -17.45
CA PRO A 169 18.50 10.68 -16.78
C PRO A 169 17.62 11.94 -16.72
N SER A 170 16.61 12.04 -17.57
CA SER A 170 15.56 13.08 -17.51
C SER A 170 14.23 12.51 -17.94
N LEU A 171 13.16 12.97 -17.31
CA LEU A 171 11.80 12.70 -17.74
C LEU A 171 11.46 13.73 -18.83
N HIS A 172 11.37 13.26 -20.07
CA HIS A 172 10.80 14.06 -21.14
C HIS A 172 9.26 13.88 -21.07
N ILE A 173 8.59 14.94 -20.70
CA ILE A 173 7.13 15.06 -20.83
C ILE A 173 6.84 15.66 -22.21
#